data_23651ba77ccaa58745c0b6d0ea0e2555
#
_entry.id   23651ba77ccaa58745c0b6d0ea0e2555
#
_cell.length_a   1.000
_cell.length_b   1.000
_cell.length_c   1.000
_cell.angle_alpha   90.00
_cell.angle_beta   90.00
_cell.angle_gamma   90.00
#
_symmetry.space_group_name_H-M   'P 1'
#
loop_
_entity.id
_entity.type
_entity.pdbx_description
1 polymer ?
#
loop_
_entity_poly.entity_id
_entity_poly.type
_entity_poly.pdbx_seq_one_letter_code
_entity_poly.pdbx_strand_id
1 'polypeptide(L)'
;KKDPDKALAWFSRTEPDDPTALYWLAVCHDNGTGVERDPVRAFELFQESAKLGYLPAVCDLGVCYENGQGTEKDLDRAIQCYRHAAEEGYAQGQCHLGGTGAMGTTVTDQLITSEFTQAAEQRHPRAQFLLGLCYEFGNGVEQDAKKAALLYQEAGKGGSAEGLCALGVLPHAGKGVEKDDRRAAELFRQAAELGLPRAQLFLGHCYDDGMG
;
A
#
# COMPACT_ATOMS: atom_id res chain seq x y z
N LYS A 1 -17.25 9.95 -18.17
CA LYS A 1 -16.01 9.45 -18.80
C LYS A 1 -14.85 10.21 -18.20
N LYS A 2 -13.79 9.50 -17.75
CA LYS A 2 -12.53 10.14 -17.34
C LYS A 2 -11.92 10.80 -18.59
N ASP A 3 -11.57 12.07 -18.50
CA ASP A 3 -10.98 12.87 -19.59
C ASP A 3 -9.62 13.40 -19.11
N PRO A 4 -8.54 12.67 -19.38
CA PRO A 4 -7.21 12.98 -18.84
C PRO A 4 -6.66 14.32 -19.35
N ASP A 5 -6.96 14.68 -20.61
CA ASP A 5 -6.47 15.92 -21.21
C ASP A 5 -7.09 17.16 -20.55
N LYS A 6 -8.39 17.06 -20.19
CA LYS A 6 -9.06 18.11 -19.43
C LYS A 6 -8.53 18.20 -18.02
N ALA A 7 -8.26 17.07 -17.34
CA ALA A 7 -7.72 17.07 -15.99
C ALA A 7 -6.35 17.79 -15.97
N LEU A 8 -5.45 17.43 -16.88
CA LEU A 8 -4.16 18.06 -17.04
C LEU A 8 -4.28 19.58 -17.29
N ALA A 9 -5.19 19.98 -18.20
CA ALA A 9 -5.40 21.38 -18.52
C ALA A 9 -5.92 22.19 -17.32
N TRP A 10 -6.69 21.58 -16.41
CA TRP A 10 -7.14 22.22 -15.19
C TRP A 10 -6.00 22.33 -14.17
N PHE A 11 -5.22 21.27 -13.94
CA PHE A 11 -4.07 21.34 -13.02
C PHE A 11 -3.02 22.37 -13.47
N SER A 12 -2.80 22.52 -14.79
CA SER A 12 -1.87 23.51 -15.34
C SER A 12 -2.37 24.97 -15.26
N ARG A 13 -3.65 25.18 -14.93
CA ARG A 13 -4.27 26.51 -14.78
C ARG A 13 -4.39 26.99 -13.34
N THR A 14 -4.10 26.11 -12.39
CA THR A 14 -4.09 26.50 -10.97
C THR A 14 -2.90 27.41 -10.67
N GLU A 15 -2.92 28.05 -9.50
CA GLU A 15 -1.80 28.88 -9.08
C GLU A 15 -0.48 28.08 -9.10
N PRO A 16 0.63 28.70 -9.52
CA PRO A 16 1.91 27.98 -9.70
C PRO A 16 2.40 27.26 -8.44
N ASP A 17 1.96 27.72 -7.25
CA ASP A 17 2.39 27.22 -5.95
C ASP A 17 1.30 26.40 -5.22
N ASP A 18 0.24 25.93 -5.93
CA ASP A 18 -0.73 25.03 -5.33
C ASP A 18 -0.12 23.62 -5.18
N PRO A 19 0.14 23.16 -3.95
CA PRO A 19 0.81 21.89 -3.73
C PRO A 19 -0.03 20.68 -4.23
N THR A 20 -1.35 20.79 -4.23
CA THR A 20 -2.24 19.73 -4.72
C THR A 20 -2.19 19.65 -6.25
N ALA A 21 -2.17 20.80 -6.93
CA ALA A 21 -2.06 20.83 -8.39
C ALA A 21 -0.70 20.30 -8.86
N LEU A 22 0.39 20.72 -8.21
CA LEU A 22 1.74 20.20 -8.48
C LEU A 22 1.80 18.69 -8.31
N TYR A 23 1.20 18.15 -7.25
CA TYR A 23 1.11 16.71 -7.02
C TYR A 23 0.40 15.98 -8.17
N TRP A 24 -0.78 16.47 -8.57
CA TRP A 24 -1.53 15.80 -9.64
C TRP A 24 -0.86 15.94 -11.01
N LEU A 25 -0.15 17.06 -11.28
CA LEU A 25 0.71 17.19 -12.46
C LEU A 25 1.85 16.16 -12.43
N ALA A 26 2.49 15.97 -11.28
CA ALA A 26 3.50 14.94 -11.09
C ALA A 26 2.96 13.53 -11.42
N VAL A 27 1.78 13.19 -10.88
CA VAL A 27 1.09 11.92 -11.17
C VAL A 27 0.77 11.76 -12.66
N CYS A 28 0.39 12.84 -13.37
CA CYS A 28 0.16 12.80 -14.80
C CYS A 28 1.45 12.47 -15.58
N HIS A 29 2.58 13.10 -15.23
CA HIS A 29 3.87 12.83 -15.85
C HIS A 29 4.41 11.42 -15.50
N ASP A 30 4.22 10.96 -14.28
CA ASP A 30 4.67 9.61 -13.89
C ASP A 30 3.92 8.49 -14.61
N ASN A 31 2.60 8.66 -14.78
CA ASN A 31 1.75 7.66 -15.43
C ASN A 31 1.60 7.86 -16.95
N GLY A 32 2.04 8.99 -17.51
CA GLY A 32 1.79 9.33 -18.91
C GLY A 32 0.31 9.64 -19.18
N THR A 33 -0.40 10.25 -18.22
CA THR A 33 -1.83 10.53 -18.31
C THR A 33 -2.09 11.91 -18.92
N GLY A 34 -2.48 11.97 -20.19
CA GLY A 34 -2.68 13.22 -20.94
C GLY A 34 -1.37 13.91 -21.39
N VAL A 35 -0.22 13.35 -21.04
CA VAL A 35 1.13 13.78 -21.44
C VAL A 35 2.00 12.57 -21.69
N GLU A 36 3.12 12.74 -22.40
CA GLU A 36 4.16 11.72 -22.46
C GLU A 36 4.72 11.46 -21.05
N ARG A 37 4.98 10.18 -20.76
CA ARG A 37 5.55 9.79 -19.46
C ARG A 37 6.94 10.37 -19.29
N ASP A 38 7.12 11.15 -18.23
CA ASP A 38 8.39 11.81 -17.88
C ASP A 38 8.66 11.65 -16.37
N PRO A 39 9.35 10.59 -15.95
CA PRO A 39 9.66 10.35 -14.54
C PRO A 39 10.54 11.44 -13.91
N VAL A 40 11.41 12.10 -14.70
CA VAL A 40 12.26 13.19 -14.19
C VAL A 40 11.41 14.39 -13.84
N ARG A 41 10.50 14.78 -14.74
CA ARG A 41 9.57 15.88 -14.49
C ARG A 41 8.61 15.57 -13.34
N ALA A 42 8.14 14.33 -13.25
CA ALA A 42 7.31 13.87 -12.14
C ALA A 42 8.05 14.04 -10.79
N PHE A 43 9.31 13.59 -10.71
CA PHE A 43 10.14 13.73 -9.52
C PHE A 43 10.32 15.21 -9.11
N GLU A 44 10.62 16.13 -10.05
CA GLU A 44 10.72 17.56 -9.77
C GLU A 44 9.43 18.12 -9.17
N LEU A 45 8.29 17.79 -9.77
CA LEU A 45 6.97 18.27 -9.32
C LEU A 45 6.58 17.69 -7.95
N PHE A 46 6.87 16.39 -7.69
CA PHE A 46 6.72 15.83 -6.35
C PHE A 46 7.58 16.54 -5.33
N GLN A 47 8.83 16.90 -5.68
CA GLN A 47 9.73 17.64 -4.80
C GLN A 47 9.21 19.06 -4.52
N GLU A 48 8.68 19.77 -5.51
CA GLU A 48 8.07 21.07 -5.33
C GLU A 48 6.84 21.01 -4.43
N SER A 49 5.92 20.09 -4.67
CA SER A 49 4.73 19.87 -3.85
C SER A 49 5.07 19.45 -2.41
N ALA A 50 6.07 18.59 -2.23
CA ALA A 50 6.55 18.16 -0.92
C ALA A 50 7.17 19.32 -0.12
N LYS A 51 7.91 20.22 -0.75
CA LYS A 51 8.43 21.45 -0.11
C LYS A 51 7.33 22.36 0.43
N LEU A 52 6.16 22.35 -0.20
CA LEU A 52 4.96 23.08 0.24
C LEU A 52 4.17 22.31 1.32
N GLY A 53 4.68 21.19 1.82
CA GLY A 53 4.11 20.42 2.93
C GLY A 53 3.00 19.45 2.53
N TYR A 54 2.82 19.12 1.24
CA TYR A 54 1.80 18.17 0.83
C TYR A 54 2.25 16.73 1.09
N LEU A 55 1.73 16.11 2.13
CA LEU A 55 2.17 14.79 2.62
C LEU A 55 2.06 13.65 1.58
N PRO A 56 1.03 13.59 0.72
CA PRO A 56 1.03 12.62 -0.38
C PRO A 56 2.24 12.76 -1.29
N ALA A 57 2.66 13.99 -1.63
CA ALA A 57 3.85 14.23 -2.44
C ALA A 57 5.14 13.84 -1.71
N VAL A 58 5.22 14.05 -0.40
CA VAL A 58 6.35 13.58 0.43
C VAL A 58 6.48 12.06 0.34
N CYS A 59 5.37 11.33 0.42
CA CYS A 59 5.38 9.88 0.27
C CYS A 59 5.82 9.43 -1.12
N ASP A 60 5.25 10.02 -2.18
CA ASP A 60 5.58 9.61 -3.54
C ASP A 60 7.00 10.02 -3.93
N LEU A 61 7.53 11.11 -3.36
CA LEU A 61 8.95 11.46 -3.44
C LEU A 61 9.82 10.36 -2.79
N GLY A 62 9.39 9.80 -1.66
CA GLY A 62 10.02 8.63 -1.04
C GLY A 62 10.02 7.42 -1.97
N VAL A 63 8.92 7.13 -2.64
CA VAL A 63 8.81 6.05 -3.64
C VAL A 63 9.76 6.29 -4.83
N CYS A 64 9.90 7.53 -5.29
CA CYS A 64 10.86 7.89 -6.34
C CYS A 64 12.30 7.55 -5.93
N TYR A 65 12.70 7.91 -4.71
CA TYR A 65 14.04 7.57 -4.19
C TYR A 65 14.21 6.06 -3.97
N GLU A 66 13.20 5.35 -3.48
CA GLU A 66 13.24 3.90 -3.25
C GLU A 66 13.45 3.12 -4.55
N ASN A 67 12.79 3.53 -5.62
CA ASN A 67 12.80 2.84 -6.91
C ASN A 67 13.80 3.41 -7.92
N GLY A 68 14.33 4.62 -7.69
CA GLY A 68 15.15 5.34 -8.66
C GLY A 68 14.33 5.90 -9.83
N GLN A 69 13.09 6.36 -9.58
CA GLN A 69 12.20 6.93 -10.59
C GLN A 69 12.47 8.43 -10.75
N GLY A 70 13.01 8.81 -11.89
CA GLY A 70 13.40 10.21 -12.18
C GLY A 70 14.60 10.73 -11.38
N THR A 71 15.21 9.90 -10.56
CA THR A 71 16.37 10.20 -9.73
C THR A 71 17.21 8.93 -9.53
N GLU A 72 18.40 9.05 -8.93
CA GLU A 72 19.14 7.90 -8.46
C GLU A 72 18.45 7.24 -7.25
N LYS A 73 18.60 5.92 -7.16
CA LYS A 73 18.05 5.16 -6.02
C LYS A 73 18.78 5.55 -4.73
N ASP A 74 18.01 5.97 -3.71
CA ASP A 74 18.53 6.41 -2.41
C ASP A 74 17.55 6.00 -1.30
N LEU A 75 17.80 4.85 -0.69
CA LEU A 75 16.91 4.31 0.34
C LEU A 75 16.91 5.16 1.62
N ASP A 76 18.02 5.81 1.96
CA ASP A 76 18.08 6.66 3.14
C ASP A 76 17.19 7.90 3.00
N ARG A 77 17.17 8.52 1.82
CA ARG A 77 16.25 9.62 1.51
C ARG A 77 14.79 9.14 1.46
N ALA A 78 14.53 7.96 0.92
CA ALA A 78 13.18 7.38 0.93
C ALA A 78 12.67 7.23 2.37
N ILE A 79 13.48 6.65 3.28
CA ILE A 79 13.15 6.48 4.70
C ILE A 79 12.91 7.84 5.38
N GLN A 80 13.70 8.87 5.07
CA GLN A 80 13.49 10.23 5.61
C GLN A 80 12.14 10.79 5.18
N CYS A 81 11.76 10.65 3.90
CA CYS A 81 10.46 11.08 3.40
C CYS A 81 9.32 10.34 4.11
N TYR A 82 9.39 9.01 4.22
CA TYR A 82 8.37 8.21 4.88
C TYR A 82 8.25 8.54 6.37
N ARG A 83 9.39 8.75 7.06
CA ARG A 83 9.40 9.15 8.47
C ARG A 83 8.74 10.51 8.66
N HIS A 84 9.07 11.50 7.84
CA HIS A 84 8.43 12.81 7.93
C HIS A 84 6.91 12.72 7.75
N ALA A 85 6.44 11.99 6.72
CA ALA A 85 5.01 11.79 6.52
C ALA A 85 4.33 11.01 7.67
N ALA A 86 5.04 10.04 8.27
CA ALA A 86 4.54 9.25 9.40
C ALA A 86 4.42 10.10 10.67
N GLU A 87 5.41 10.93 10.98
CA GLU A 87 5.42 11.85 12.12
C GLU A 87 4.26 12.86 12.05
N GLU A 88 3.89 13.30 10.83
CA GLU A 88 2.70 14.13 10.58
C GLU A 88 1.38 13.32 10.59
N GLY A 89 1.42 12.03 10.96
CA GLY A 89 0.25 11.16 11.09
C GLY A 89 -0.32 10.65 9.76
N TYR A 90 0.40 10.77 8.65
CA TYR A 90 -0.07 10.31 7.34
C TYR A 90 0.06 8.78 7.23
N ALA A 91 -1.08 8.08 7.18
CA ALA A 91 -1.15 6.62 7.21
C ALA A 91 -0.32 5.91 6.13
N GLN A 92 -0.24 6.48 4.92
CA GLN A 92 0.58 5.92 3.84
C GLN A 92 2.08 6.00 4.19
N GLY A 93 2.53 7.12 4.79
CA GLY A 93 3.92 7.28 5.28
C GLY A 93 4.26 6.24 6.34
N GLN A 94 3.38 6.04 7.32
CA GLN A 94 3.52 5.02 8.35
C GLN A 94 3.62 3.61 7.75
N CYS A 95 2.79 3.30 6.77
CA CYS A 95 2.81 2.03 6.07
C CYS A 95 4.11 1.79 5.28
N HIS A 96 4.62 2.81 4.57
CA HIS A 96 5.89 2.70 3.84
C HIS A 96 7.08 2.61 4.79
N LEU A 97 7.10 3.41 5.87
CA LEU A 97 8.16 3.37 6.86
C LEU A 97 8.27 1.98 7.51
N GLY A 98 7.13 1.39 7.90
CA GLY A 98 7.09 0.01 8.40
C GLY A 98 7.59 -1.01 7.37
N GLY A 99 7.20 -0.84 6.09
CA GLY A 99 7.64 -1.71 4.99
C GLY A 99 9.15 -1.66 4.73
N THR A 100 9.78 -0.48 4.77
CA THR A 100 11.23 -0.33 4.60
C THR A 100 12.01 -0.95 5.76
N GLY A 101 11.47 -0.92 6.98
CA GLY A 101 12.05 -1.62 8.13
C GLY A 101 12.12 -3.14 7.93
N ALA A 102 11.11 -3.73 7.30
CA ALA A 102 11.10 -5.16 6.97
C ALA A 102 12.16 -5.57 5.93
N MET A 103 12.77 -4.62 5.21
CA MET A 103 13.83 -4.87 4.22
C MET A 103 15.26 -4.89 4.81
N GLY A 104 15.42 -4.98 6.13
CA GLY A 104 16.73 -5.13 6.78
C GLY A 104 17.42 -3.82 7.17
N THR A 105 16.64 -2.75 7.34
CA THR A 105 17.12 -1.52 7.98
C THR A 105 17.24 -1.71 9.51
N THR A 106 17.89 -0.79 10.22
CA THR A 106 18.08 -0.83 11.69
C THR A 106 16.79 -0.65 12.52
N VAL A 107 15.64 -0.73 11.88
CA VAL A 107 14.32 -0.58 12.50
C VAL A 107 13.92 -1.91 13.13
N THR A 108 13.61 -1.91 14.43
CA THR A 108 13.21 -3.13 15.16
C THR A 108 11.80 -3.57 14.76
N ASP A 109 11.51 -4.90 14.84
CA ASP A 109 10.17 -5.45 14.59
C ASP A 109 9.07 -4.75 15.40
N GLN A 110 9.38 -4.31 16.62
CA GLN A 110 8.44 -3.57 17.48
C GLN A 110 8.10 -2.19 16.92
N LEU A 111 9.08 -1.47 16.37
CA LEU A 111 8.83 -0.16 15.76
C LEU A 111 8.01 -0.31 14.47
N ILE A 112 8.35 -1.29 13.63
CA ILE A 112 7.60 -1.63 12.42
C ILE A 112 6.12 -1.91 12.74
N THR A 113 5.88 -2.71 13.77
CA THR A 113 4.54 -3.07 14.20
C THR A 113 3.79 -1.87 14.77
N SER A 114 4.47 -0.95 15.48
CA SER A 114 3.89 0.31 15.96
C SER A 114 3.40 1.18 14.82
N GLU A 115 4.20 1.35 13.76
CA GLU A 115 3.81 2.14 12.58
C GLU A 115 2.64 1.51 11.84
N PHE A 116 2.65 0.18 11.66
CA PHE A 116 1.49 -0.51 11.08
C PHE A 116 0.23 -0.37 11.95
N THR A 117 0.38 -0.37 13.28
CA THR A 117 -0.76 -0.18 14.20
C THR A 117 -1.38 1.20 14.01
N GLN A 118 -0.56 2.27 14.03
CA GLN A 118 -1.06 3.63 13.83
C GLN A 118 -1.77 3.81 12.48
N ALA A 119 -1.19 3.28 11.40
CA ALA A 119 -1.81 3.33 10.08
C ALA A 119 -3.09 2.48 9.99
N ALA A 120 -3.13 1.33 10.65
CA ALA A 120 -4.31 0.44 10.70
C ALA A 120 -5.48 1.08 11.47
N GLU A 121 -5.20 1.83 12.55
CA GLU A 121 -6.21 2.63 13.29
C GLU A 121 -6.85 3.69 12.40
N GLN A 122 -6.12 4.24 11.44
CA GLN A 122 -6.63 5.13 10.39
C GLN A 122 -7.37 4.38 9.27
N ARG A 123 -7.62 3.07 9.43
CA ARG A 123 -8.29 2.20 8.45
C ARG A 123 -7.56 2.08 7.11
N HIS A 124 -6.23 2.25 7.11
CA HIS A 124 -5.44 2.07 5.90
C HIS A 124 -5.36 0.57 5.53
N PRO A 125 -5.95 0.11 4.39
CA PRO A 125 -6.14 -1.32 4.14
C PRO A 125 -4.83 -2.11 4.07
N ARG A 126 -3.79 -1.53 3.45
CA ARG A 126 -2.47 -2.17 3.35
C ARG A 126 -1.80 -2.30 4.73
N ALA A 127 -1.94 -1.29 5.60
CA ALA A 127 -1.41 -1.36 6.95
C ALA A 127 -2.13 -2.41 7.80
N GLN A 128 -3.45 -2.52 7.67
CA GLN A 128 -4.24 -3.58 8.31
C GLN A 128 -3.77 -4.97 7.86
N PHE A 129 -3.53 -5.16 6.57
CA PHE A 129 -2.95 -6.41 6.05
C PHE A 129 -1.57 -6.69 6.63
N LEU A 130 -0.65 -5.72 6.63
CA LEU A 130 0.71 -5.89 7.15
C LEU A 130 0.73 -6.14 8.66
N LEU A 131 -0.09 -5.43 9.44
CA LEU A 131 -0.28 -5.70 10.86
C LEU A 131 -0.86 -7.10 11.10
N GLY A 132 -1.77 -7.55 10.24
CA GLY A 132 -2.29 -8.91 10.25
C GLY A 132 -1.17 -9.95 10.09
N LEU A 133 -0.22 -9.73 9.18
CA LEU A 133 0.97 -10.58 9.03
C LEU A 133 1.84 -10.58 10.31
N CYS A 134 2.01 -9.41 10.95
CA CYS A 134 2.75 -9.34 12.21
C CYS A 134 2.12 -10.24 13.29
N TYR A 135 0.80 -10.22 13.42
CA TYR A 135 0.09 -11.12 14.36
C TYR A 135 0.08 -12.58 13.90
N GLU A 136 0.03 -12.87 12.58
CA GLU A 136 0.08 -14.26 12.08
C GLU A 136 1.43 -14.93 12.38
N PHE A 137 2.53 -14.19 12.25
CA PHE A 137 3.90 -14.73 12.40
C PHE A 137 4.58 -14.39 13.73
N GLY A 138 4.00 -13.50 14.54
CA GLY A 138 4.61 -13.06 15.81
C GLY A 138 5.75 -12.07 15.61
N ASN A 139 5.74 -11.27 14.54
CA ASN A 139 6.79 -10.28 14.27
C ASN A 139 6.51 -8.99 15.04
N GLY A 140 7.31 -8.72 16.07
CA GLY A 140 7.19 -7.53 16.94
C GLY A 140 5.98 -7.53 17.88
N VAL A 141 5.12 -8.54 17.81
CA VAL A 141 3.95 -8.77 18.68
C VAL A 141 3.82 -10.25 18.99
N GLU A 142 3.09 -10.58 20.05
CA GLU A 142 2.71 -11.98 20.33
C GLU A 142 1.81 -12.52 19.22
N GLN A 143 2.09 -13.73 18.76
CA GLN A 143 1.34 -14.39 17.71
C GLN A 143 -0.14 -14.56 18.11
N ASP A 144 -1.05 -14.07 17.26
CA ASP A 144 -2.50 -14.16 17.46
C ASP A 144 -3.24 -14.30 16.12
N ALA A 145 -3.53 -15.54 15.75
CA ALA A 145 -4.22 -15.84 14.49
C ALA A 145 -5.65 -15.25 14.42
N LYS A 146 -6.32 -15.03 15.56
CA LYS A 146 -7.67 -14.43 15.57
C LYS A 146 -7.59 -12.95 15.25
N LYS A 147 -6.62 -12.24 15.85
CA LYS A 147 -6.36 -10.83 15.51
C LYS A 147 -5.93 -10.67 14.06
N ALA A 148 -5.06 -11.55 13.57
CA ALA A 148 -4.67 -11.57 12.15
C ALA A 148 -5.90 -11.68 11.24
N ALA A 149 -6.81 -12.64 11.51
CA ALA A 149 -8.03 -12.82 10.73
C ALA A 149 -8.93 -11.58 10.72
N LEU A 150 -9.10 -10.90 11.87
CA LEU A 150 -9.88 -9.66 11.95
C LEU A 150 -9.25 -8.53 11.13
N LEU A 151 -7.94 -8.37 11.20
CA LEU A 151 -7.21 -7.35 10.45
C LEU A 151 -7.26 -7.62 8.93
N TYR A 152 -7.13 -8.88 8.51
CA TYR A 152 -7.30 -9.25 7.10
C TYR A 152 -8.72 -8.99 6.60
N GLN A 153 -9.73 -9.24 7.44
CA GLN A 153 -11.12 -8.94 7.13
C GLN A 153 -11.35 -7.44 6.94
N GLU A 154 -10.82 -6.61 7.83
CA GLU A 154 -10.92 -5.15 7.72
C GLU A 154 -10.16 -4.64 6.48
N ALA A 155 -8.96 -5.16 6.21
CA ALA A 155 -8.20 -4.85 5.00
C ALA A 155 -9.00 -5.19 3.73
N GLY A 156 -9.64 -6.37 3.69
CA GLY A 156 -10.49 -6.80 2.59
C GLY A 156 -11.70 -5.90 2.37
N LYS A 157 -12.38 -5.47 3.45
CA LYS A 157 -13.46 -4.47 3.38
C LYS A 157 -12.99 -3.13 2.83
N GLY A 158 -11.75 -2.77 3.09
CA GLY A 158 -11.09 -1.59 2.54
C GLY A 158 -10.59 -1.75 1.09
N GLY A 159 -10.81 -2.92 0.46
CA GLY A 159 -10.42 -3.20 -0.92
C GLY A 159 -9.03 -3.81 -1.10
N SER A 160 -8.37 -4.29 -0.02
CA SER A 160 -7.10 -5.01 -0.15
C SER A 160 -7.32 -6.43 -0.67
N ALA A 161 -6.86 -6.70 -1.90
CA ALA A 161 -6.85 -8.02 -2.48
C ALA A 161 -5.94 -8.98 -1.68
N GLU A 162 -4.81 -8.48 -1.17
CA GLU A 162 -3.90 -9.24 -0.32
C GLU A 162 -4.56 -9.63 1.00
N GLY A 163 -5.34 -8.71 1.61
CA GLY A 163 -6.11 -8.98 2.82
C GLY A 163 -7.15 -10.06 2.62
N LEU A 164 -7.91 -10.01 1.51
CA LEU A 164 -8.87 -11.06 1.14
C LEU A 164 -8.19 -12.40 0.91
N CYS A 165 -7.08 -12.41 0.17
CA CYS A 165 -6.32 -13.62 -0.10
C CYS A 165 -5.76 -14.24 1.19
N ALA A 166 -5.16 -13.45 2.08
CA ALA A 166 -4.65 -13.91 3.36
C ALA A 166 -5.78 -14.45 4.26
N LEU A 167 -6.92 -13.77 4.29
CA LEU A 167 -8.11 -14.24 5.01
C LEU A 167 -8.61 -15.59 4.47
N GLY A 168 -8.52 -15.83 3.15
CA GLY A 168 -8.88 -17.11 2.52
C GLY A 168 -7.94 -18.26 2.88
N VAL A 169 -6.64 -17.96 3.07
CA VAL A 169 -5.64 -18.97 3.47
C VAL A 169 -5.90 -19.53 4.87
N LEU A 170 -6.39 -18.73 5.81
CA LEU A 170 -6.61 -19.14 7.19
C LEU A 170 -7.64 -20.29 7.31
N PRO A 171 -8.87 -20.22 6.78
CA PRO A 171 -9.82 -21.31 6.82
C PRO A 171 -9.41 -22.50 5.93
N HIS A 172 -8.73 -22.27 4.82
CA HIS A 172 -8.20 -23.37 4.01
C HIS A 172 -7.16 -24.18 4.77
N ALA A 173 -6.27 -23.52 5.51
CA ALA A 173 -5.23 -24.18 6.31
C ALA A 173 -5.71 -24.61 7.71
N GLY A 174 -6.91 -24.24 8.15
CA GLY A 174 -7.40 -24.48 9.52
C GLY A 174 -6.59 -23.75 10.61
N LYS A 175 -5.94 -22.65 10.25
CA LYS A 175 -5.10 -21.86 11.16
C LYS A 175 -5.94 -20.86 11.97
N GLY A 176 -6.18 -21.16 13.24
CA GLY A 176 -6.88 -20.27 14.17
C GLY A 176 -8.37 -20.08 13.91
N VAL A 177 -8.90 -20.65 12.83
CA VAL A 177 -10.31 -20.70 12.43
C VAL A 177 -10.67 -22.11 11.97
N GLU A 178 -11.96 -22.46 12.01
CA GLU A 178 -12.45 -23.73 11.49
C GLU A 178 -12.17 -23.81 9.96
N LYS A 179 -11.79 -25.03 9.52
CA LYS A 179 -11.55 -25.28 8.10
C LYS A 179 -12.84 -25.12 7.30
N ASP A 180 -12.83 -24.22 6.32
CA ASP A 180 -13.97 -23.93 5.45
C ASP A 180 -13.48 -23.61 4.02
N ASP A 181 -13.35 -24.65 3.23
CA ASP A 181 -12.82 -24.54 1.87
C ASP A 181 -13.75 -23.74 0.93
N ARG A 182 -15.08 -23.73 1.17
CA ARG A 182 -16.01 -22.91 0.38
C ARG A 182 -15.82 -21.43 0.64
N ARG A 183 -15.68 -21.08 1.91
CA ARG A 183 -15.40 -19.69 2.31
C ARG A 183 -14.04 -19.24 1.78
N ALA A 184 -13.03 -20.11 1.81
CA ALA A 184 -11.71 -19.84 1.24
C ALA A 184 -11.81 -19.56 -0.27
N ALA A 185 -12.51 -20.42 -1.04
CA ALA A 185 -12.70 -20.24 -2.47
C ALA A 185 -13.42 -18.91 -2.81
N GLU A 186 -14.43 -18.53 -2.03
CA GLU A 186 -15.13 -17.24 -2.20
C GLU A 186 -14.19 -16.05 -1.98
N LEU A 187 -13.35 -16.09 -0.94
CA LEU A 187 -12.37 -15.03 -0.65
C LEU A 187 -11.29 -14.95 -1.74
N PHE A 188 -10.81 -16.08 -2.24
CA PHE A 188 -9.87 -16.12 -3.34
C PHE A 188 -10.48 -15.57 -4.63
N ARG A 189 -11.77 -15.84 -4.89
CA ARG A 189 -12.48 -15.27 -6.05
C ARG A 189 -12.53 -13.75 -5.97
N GLN A 190 -12.96 -13.18 -4.82
CA GLN A 190 -12.99 -11.73 -4.62
C GLN A 190 -11.61 -11.10 -4.81
N ALA A 191 -10.55 -11.70 -4.26
CA ALA A 191 -9.19 -11.22 -4.43
C ALA A 191 -8.69 -11.35 -5.89
N ALA A 192 -9.09 -12.40 -6.60
CA ALA A 192 -8.76 -12.62 -8.01
C ALA A 192 -9.47 -11.61 -8.93
N GLU A 193 -10.71 -11.23 -8.63
CA GLU A 193 -11.47 -10.19 -9.33
C GLU A 193 -10.82 -8.80 -9.16
N LEU A 194 -10.15 -8.56 -8.04
CA LEU A 194 -9.32 -7.38 -7.80
C LEU A 194 -7.94 -7.46 -8.51
N GLY A 195 -7.68 -8.51 -9.26
CA GLY A 195 -6.49 -8.67 -10.09
C GLY A 195 -5.27 -9.25 -9.39
N LEU A 196 -5.40 -9.83 -8.17
CA LEU A 196 -4.27 -10.43 -7.46
C LEU A 196 -3.86 -11.79 -8.09
N PRO A 197 -2.66 -11.93 -8.73
CA PRO A 197 -2.26 -13.15 -9.41
C PRO A 197 -2.20 -14.38 -8.49
N ARG A 198 -1.75 -14.18 -7.25
CA ARG A 198 -1.68 -15.24 -6.23
C ARG A 198 -3.06 -15.80 -5.88
N ALA A 199 -4.08 -14.93 -5.82
CA ALA A 199 -5.45 -15.36 -5.56
C ALA A 199 -6.05 -16.12 -6.75
N GLN A 200 -5.71 -15.73 -8.00
CA GLN A 200 -6.10 -16.47 -9.20
C GLN A 200 -5.54 -17.90 -9.19
N LEU A 201 -4.29 -18.06 -8.74
CA LEU A 201 -3.67 -19.37 -8.60
C LEU A 201 -4.39 -20.22 -7.54
N PHE A 202 -4.66 -19.67 -6.35
CA PHE A 202 -5.38 -20.39 -5.29
C PHE A 202 -6.81 -20.76 -5.71
N LEU A 203 -7.50 -19.87 -6.41
CA LEU A 203 -8.83 -20.15 -6.95
C LEU A 203 -8.79 -21.30 -7.97
N GLY A 204 -7.76 -21.32 -8.84
CA GLY A 204 -7.53 -22.42 -9.76
C GLY A 204 -7.39 -23.77 -9.04
N HIS A 205 -6.61 -23.82 -7.97
CA HIS A 205 -6.49 -25.03 -7.12
C HIS A 205 -7.81 -25.41 -6.46
N CYS A 206 -8.60 -24.44 -5.96
CA CYS A 206 -9.91 -24.72 -5.39
C CYS A 206 -10.85 -25.41 -6.40
N TYR A 207 -10.83 -25.00 -7.66
CA TYR A 207 -11.64 -25.63 -8.70
C TYR A 207 -11.11 -27.03 -9.08
N ASP A 208 -9.80 -27.22 -9.14
CA ASP A 208 -9.16 -28.52 -9.43
C ASP A 208 -9.49 -29.55 -8.34
N ASP A 209 -9.53 -29.12 -7.09
CA ASP A 209 -9.87 -29.95 -5.92
C ASP A 209 -11.39 -30.09 -5.69
N GLY A 210 -12.23 -29.48 -6.53
CA GLY A 210 -13.70 -29.55 -6.42
C GLY A 210 -14.27 -28.77 -5.22
N MET A 211 -13.57 -27.76 -4.74
CA MET A 211 -13.92 -26.94 -3.57
C MET A 211 -14.71 -25.65 -3.94
N GLY A 212 -15.19 -25.51 -5.18
CA GLY A 212 -15.85 -24.33 -5.71
C GLY A 212 -17.38 -24.40 -5.77
#